data_f8cddbee4635cf1e34d085278c6cb2e0
#
_entry.id   f8cddbee4635cf1e34d085278c6cb2e0
#
_cell.length_a   1.000
_cell.length_b   1.000
_cell.length_c   1.000
_cell.angle_alpha   90.00
_cell.angle_beta   90.00
_cell.angle_gamma   90.00
#
_symmetry.space_group_name_H-M   'P 1'
#
loop_
_entity.id
_entity.type
_entity.pdbx_description
1 polymer ?
#
loop_
_entity_poly.entity_id
_entity_poly.type
_entity_poly.pdbx_seq_one_letter_code
_entity_poly.pdbx_strand_id
1 'polypeptide(L)'
;MATNDTILIDGILDNIISSYNMENTPENRGKAFEDFAISELLKNYDLTHDQILDGLVDGGDDGGIDGLYFFVNGNYIADKSTILPRTNAHLEIYVLTCKHHDTYELNPLESVDSSLSELFDMTIKTDSLNSKYKSDILAKRELLIYLYRKLSPALIKTNIYIRYISRGTSESIADNIKCKGTKIEATCNKLFSITTSEMKFIGSKELLILYRIKRNGTVQLKIKKGFQSGKDFVVLVQLADYYNFITDNEHQLKRYFFEENVRDYLGNNRTNTDIMNTLEAQDKIDFWNLNNGITLLTSSATLYDDTIEAENIQIVNGLQT
;
A
#
# COMPACT_ATOMS: atom_id res chain seq x y z
N MET A 1 15.16 -13.26 -22.25
CA MET A 1 16.06 -14.36 -21.83
C MET A 1 15.98 -14.47 -20.31
N ALA A 2 15.93 -15.69 -19.79
CA ALA A 2 15.99 -15.89 -18.35
C ALA A 2 17.31 -15.33 -17.80
N THR A 3 17.24 -14.57 -16.73
CA THR A 3 18.37 -14.01 -16.00
C THR A 3 18.54 -14.73 -14.66
N ASN A 4 19.64 -14.50 -13.96
CA ASN A 4 19.77 -15.03 -12.59
C ASN A 4 18.63 -14.54 -11.68
N ASP A 5 18.12 -13.34 -11.91
CA ASP A 5 17.01 -12.77 -11.15
C ASP A 5 15.69 -13.50 -11.41
N THR A 6 15.43 -13.95 -12.65
CA THR A 6 14.25 -14.79 -12.94
C THR A 6 14.28 -16.12 -12.22
N ILE A 7 15.48 -16.73 -12.05
CA ILE A 7 15.64 -17.99 -11.30
C ILE A 7 15.32 -17.77 -9.81
N LEU A 8 15.70 -16.62 -9.25
CA LEU A 8 15.36 -16.28 -7.87
C LEU A 8 13.85 -16.06 -7.69
N ILE A 9 13.20 -15.37 -8.62
CA ILE A 9 11.73 -15.23 -8.63
C ILE A 9 11.06 -16.61 -8.70
N ASP A 10 11.52 -17.49 -9.59
CA ASP A 10 10.96 -18.85 -9.71
C ASP A 10 11.08 -19.62 -8.38
N GLY A 11 12.22 -19.51 -7.69
CA GLY A 11 12.39 -20.14 -6.36
C GLY A 11 11.44 -19.57 -5.30
N ILE A 12 11.13 -18.26 -5.34
CA ILE A 12 10.12 -17.64 -4.47
C ILE A 12 8.73 -18.19 -4.79
N LEU A 13 8.37 -18.27 -6.07
CA LEU A 13 7.08 -18.81 -6.50
C LEU A 13 6.91 -20.28 -6.13
N ASP A 14 7.97 -21.10 -6.24
CA ASP A 14 7.94 -22.50 -5.82
C ASP A 14 7.63 -22.62 -4.32
N ASN A 15 8.19 -21.74 -3.49
CA ASN A 15 7.87 -21.69 -2.07
C ASN A 15 6.42 -21.27 -1.81
N ILE A 16 5.91 -20.27 -2.53
CA ILE A 16 4.52 -19.82 -2.41
C ILE A 16 3.56 -20.96 -2.78
N ILE A 17 3.75 -21.58 -3.95
CA ILE A 17 2.93 -22.69 -4.43
C ILE A 17 2.93 -23.85 -3.42
N SER A 18 4.10 -24.17 -2.86
CA SER A 18 4.23 -25.24 -1.86
C SER A 18 3.53 -24.89 -0.55
N SER A 19 3.63 -23.63 -0.08
CA SER A 19 3.00 -23.20 1.17
C SER A 19 1.47 -23.20 1.11
N TYR A 20 0.90 -22.95 -0.06
CA TYR A 20 -0.56 -23.01 -0.29
C TYR A 20 -1.04 -24.40 -0.74
N ASN A 21 -0.16 -25.42 -0.79
CA ASN A 21 -0.46 -26.75 -1.30
C ASN A 21 -1.10 -26.75 -2.70
N MET A 22 -0.67 -25.82 -3.56
CA MET A 22 -1.16 -25.70 -4.94
C MET A 22 -0.39 -26.68 -5.84
N GLU A 23 -1.06 -27.17 -6.89
CA GLU A 23 -0.39 -27.92 -7.95
C GLU A 23 0.49 -26.95 -8.78
N ASN A 24 1.73 -27.36 -9.11
CA ASN A 24 2.66 -26.53 -9.88
C ASN A 24 2.30 -26.54 -11.38
N THR A 25 1.22 -25.87 -11.74
CA THR A 25 0.78 -25.66 -13.11
C THR A 25 1.16 -24.27 -13.63
N PRO A 26 1.24 -24.04 -14.94
CA PRO A 26 1.46 -22.70 -15.50
C PRO A 26 0.43 -21.67 -15.02
N GLU A 27 -0.83 -22.07 -14.87
CA GLU A 27 -1.90 -21.21 -14.36
C GLU A 27 -1.66 -20.80 -12.91
N ASN A 28 -1.38 -21.76 -12.03
CA ASN A 28 -1.11 -21.47 -10.62
C ASN A 28 0.18 -20.67 -10.42
N ARG A 29 1.19 -20.89 -11.28
CA ARG A 29 2.39 -20.02 -11.28
C ARG A 29 2.06 -18.59 -11.69
N GLY A 30 1.17 -18.40 -12.65
CA GLY A 30 0.68 -17.07 -13.04
C GLY A 30 0.00 -16.36 -11.86
N LYS A 31 -0.93 -17.02 -11.20
CA LYS A 31 -1.63 -16.49 -10.01
C LYS A 31 -0.67 -16.22 -8.84
N ALA A 32 0.25 -17.13 -8.56
CA ALA A 32 1.27 -16.93 -7.52
C ALA A 32 2.19 -15.74 -7.84
N PHE A 33 2.55 -15.54 -9.12
CA PHE A 33 3.34 -14.39 -9.55
C PHE A 33 2.57 -13.08 -9.37
N GLU A 34 1.31 -13.05 -9.73
CA GLU A 34 0.44 -11.89 -9.61
C GLU A 34 0.27 -11.48 -8.13
N ASP A 35 -0.10 -12.44 -7.26
CA ASP A 35 -0.22 -12.20 -5.82
C ASP A 35 1.10 -11.70 -5.22
N PHE A 36 2.21 -12.36 -5.53
CA PHE A 36 3.55 -11.96 -5.10
C PHE A 36 3.89 -10.54 -5.56
N ALA A 37 3.74 -10.26 -6.86
CA ALA A 37 4.15 -9.00 -7.45
C ALA A 37 3.33 -7.82 -6.90
N ILE A 38 2.03 -7.98 -6.74
CA ILE A 38 1.13 -6.96 -6.21
C ILE A 38 1.39 -6.73 -4.72
N SER A 39 1.55 -7.81 -3.95
CA SER A 39 1.88 -7.73 -2.52
C SER A 39 3.19 -6.98 -2.28
N GLU A 40 4.22 -7.23 -3.10
CA GLU A 40 5.49 -6.54 -2.97
C GLU A 40 5.44 -5.08 -3.45
N LEU A 41 4.69 -4.80 -4.50
CA LEU A 41 4.54 -3.45 -5.03
C LEU A 41 3.78 -2.54 -4.07
N LEU A 42 2.72 -3.05 -3.44
CA LEU A 42 1.83 -2.28 -2.56
C LEU A 42 2.17 -2.43 -1.07
N LYS A 43 3.28 -3.08 -0.72
CA LYS A 43 3.61 -3.39 0.68
C LYS A 43 3.74 -2.18 1.60
N ASN A 44 4.05 -1.01 1.07
CA ASN A 44 4.12 0.22 1.87
C ASN A 44 2.74 0.72 2.33
N TYR A 45 1.66 0.22 1.72
CA TYR A 45 0.28 0.51 2.13
C TYR A 45 -0.25 -0.46 3.18
N ASP A 46 0.56 -1.48 3.52
CA ASP A 46 0.29 -2.46 4.57
C ASP A 46 -1.09 -3.13 4.45
N LEU A 47 -1.40 -3.57 3.22
CA LEU A 47 -2.64 -4.23 2.90
C LEU A 47 -2.71 -5.62 3.53
N THR A 48 -3.86 -5.97 4.08
CA THR A 48 -4.17 -7.37 4.41
C THR A 48 -4.29 -8.20 3.14
N HIS A 49 -4.17 -9.52 3.26
CA HIS A 49 -4.35 -10.41 2.10
C HIS A 49 -5.74 -10.27 1.46
N ASP A 50 -6.79 -10.10 2.26
CA ASP A 50 -8.15 -9.87 1.76
C ASP A 50 -8.26 -8.56 0.98
N GLN A 51 -7.55 -7.50 1.40
CA GLN A 51 -7.51 -6.23 0.68
C GLN A 51 -6.73 -6.33 -0.64
N ILE A 52 -5.69 -7.17 -0.69
CA ILE A 52 -4.98 -7.46 -1.94
C ILE A 52 -5.93 -8.19 -2.89
N LEU A 53 -6.64 -9.22 -2.43
CA LEU A 53 -7.61 -9.96 -3.23
C LEU A 53 -8.77 -9.07 -3.71
N ASP A 54 -9.26 -8.17 -2.85
CA ASP A 54 -10.34 -7.23 -3.23
C ASP A 54 -9.94 -6.31 -4.39
N GLY A 55 -8.66 -5.95 -4.50
CA GLY A 55 -8.16 -5.11 -5.59
C GLY A 55 -7.90 -5.85 -6.90
N LEU A 56 -7.85 -7.18 -6.89
CA LEU A 56 -7.67 -7.98 -8.10
C LEU A 56 -8.91 -7.93 -8.98
N VAL A 57 -8.68 -7.93 -10.29
CA VAL A 57 -9.71 -7.97 -11.33
C VAL A 57 -9.40 -9.20 -12.19
N ASP A 58 -9.77 -10.40 -11.71
CA ASP A 58 -9.40 -11.65 -12.35
C ASP A 58 -10.39 -12.08 -13.45
N GLY A 59 -9.85 -12.58 -14.56
CA GLY A 59 -10.54 -13.30 -15.65
C GLY A 59 -10.81 -12.47 -16.91
N GLY A 60 -11.40 -13.09 -17.93
CA GLY A 60 -11.68 -12.44 -19.22
C GLY A 60 -12.54 -11.18 -19.10
N ASP A 61 -12.43 -10.25 -20.06
CA ASP A 61 -13.13 -8.96 -20.09
C ASP A 61 -12.74 -7.98 -18.96
N ASP A 62 -11.50 -8.11 -18.45
CA ASP A 62 -10.88 -7.20 -17.47
C ASP A 62 -10.24 -5.96 -18.09
N GLY A 63 -10.20 -5.91 -19.43
CA GLY A 63 -9.59 -4.80 -20.17
C GLY A 63 -8.05 -4.78 -20.09
N GLY A 64 -7.41 -5.88 -19.71
CA GLY A 64 -5.97 -6.01 -19.52
C GLY A 64 -5.48 -5.45 -18.17
N ILE A 65 -6.41 -5.18 -17.25
CA ILE A 65 -6.12 -4.70 -15.89
C ILE A 65 -6.26 -5.88 -14.93
N ASP A 66 -5.17 -6.32 -14.36
CA ASP A 66 -5.13 -7.44 -13.42
C ASP A 66 -5.35 -6.95 -11.97
N GLY A 67 -5.07 -5.66 -11.67
CA GLY A 67 -5.35 -5.06 -10.36
C GLY A 67 -5.70 -3.58 -10.44
N LEU A 68 -6.70 -3.15 -9.65
CA LEU A 68 -7.15 -1.75 -9.56
C LEU A 68 -7.40 -1.37 -8.08
N TYR A 69 -6.54 -0.51 -7.55
CA TYR A 69 -6.54 -0.13 -6.14
C TYR A 69 -6.67 1.38 -5.98
N PHE A 70 -7.42 1.79 -4.96
CA PHE A 70 -7.63 3.20 -4.63
C PHE A 70 -7.15 3.47 -3.21
N PHE A 71 -6.38 4.54 -3.06
CA PHE A 71 -5.95 5.02 -1.75
C PHE A 71 -6.31 6.48 -1.58
N VAL A 72 -6.73 6.86 -0.39
CA VAL A 72 -6.94 8.26 -0.03
C VAL A 72 -6.08 8.56 1.18
N ASN A 73 -5.12 9.48 1.01
CA ASN A 73 -4.11 9.80 2.02
C ASN A 73 -3.39 8.54 2.55
N GLY A 74 -2.99 7.64 1.64
CA GLY A 74 -2.30 6.39 1.97
C GLY A 74 -3.20 5.26 2.52
N ASN A 75 -4.50 5.47 2.72
CA ASN A 75 -5.41 4.45 3.21
C ASN A 75 -6.15 3.79 2.06
N TYR A 76 -6.17 2.47 2.04
CA TYR A 76 -6.92 1.69 1.06
C TYR A 76 -8.43 1.93 1.19
N ILE A 77 -9.09 2.05 0.05
CA ILE A 77 -10.55 2.22 -0.04
C ILE A 77 -11.16 1.00 -0.72
N ALA A 78 -11.72 0.12 0.06
CA ALA A 78 -12.38 -1.09 -0.44
C ALA A 78 -13.78 -0.77 -1.02
N ASP A 79 -14.53 0.11 -0.35
CA ASP A 79 -15.92 0.39 -0.68
C ASP A 79 -16.36 1.82 -0.32
N LYS A 80 -17.64 2.11 -0.56
CA LYS A 80 -18.28 3.42 -0.32
C LYS A 80 -18.56 3.72 1.16
N SER A 81 -18.37 2.78 2.07
CA SER A 81 -18.60 2.94 3.52
C SER A 81 -17.43 3.61 4.23
N THR A 82 -16.25 3.61 3.61
CA THR A 82 -15.04 4.21 4.19
C THR A 82 -15.20 5.70 4.43
N ILE A 83 -14.79 6.17 5.61
CA ILE A 83 -14.85 7.59 5.99
C ILE A 83 -13.77 8.34 5.20
N LEU A 84 -14.19 9.33 4.43
CA LEU A 84 -13.31 10.13 3.60
C LEU A 84 -12.91 11.46 4.30
N PRO A 85 -11.69 11.97 4.06
CA PRO A 85 -11.25 13.25 4.60
C PRO A 85 -12.08 14.40 4.05
N ARG A 86 -12.30 15.41 4.88
CA ARG A 86 -13.07 16.62 4.51
C ARG A 86 -12.20 17.74 3.90
N THR A 87 -10.89 17.63 4.06
CA THR A 87 -9.88 18.59 3.56
C THR A 87 -8.61 17.84 3.19
N ASN A 88 -7.80 18.42 2.31
CA ASN A 88 -6.46 17.93 1.94
C ASN A 88 -6.47 16.44 1.49
N ALA A 89 -7.38 16.10 0.60
CA ALA A 89 -7.47 14.75 0.06
C ALA A 89 -6.49 14.55 -1.10
N HIS A 90 -5.69 13.51 -1.01
CA HIS A 90 -4.81 13.01 -2.06
C HIS A 90 -5.37 11.65 -2.50
N LEU A 91 -5.79 11.52 -3.74
CA LEU A 91 -6.28 10.26 -4.31
C LEU A 91 -5.16 9.60 -5.09
N GLU A 92 -4.86 8.35 -4.79
CA GLU A 92 -3.91 7.53 -5.53
C GLU A 92 -4.63 6.35 -6.16
N ILE A 93 -4.38 6.11 -7.43
CA ILE A 93 -4.99 5.06 -8.24
C ILE A 93 -3.88 4.18 -8.79
N TYR A 94 -3.86 2.92 -8.42
CA TYR A 94 -2.94 1.93 -8.99
C TYR A 94 -3.68 1.09 -10.03
N VAL A 95 -3.14 1.10 -11.25
CA VAL A 95 -3.56 0.26 -12.37
C VAL A 95 -2.44 -0.72 -12.65
N LEU A 96 -2.67 -1.99 -12.38
CA LEU A 96 -1.66 -3.04 -12.43
C LEU A 96 -1.95 -4.03 -13.54
N THR A 97 -0.93 -4.35 -14.31
CA THR A 97 -0.95 -5.41 -15.33
C THR A 97 0.22 -6.35 -15.04
N CYS A 98 -0.06 -7.60 -14.74
CA CYS A 98 0.91 -8.63 -14.36
C CYS A 98 0.97 -9.72 -15.40
N LYS A 99 2.16 -10.04 -15.90
CA LYS A 99 2.36 -11.14 -16.85
C LYS A 99 3.56 -12.00 -16.45
N HIS A 100 3.30 -13.27 -16.17
CA HIS A 100 4.33 -14.25 -15.86
C HIS A 100 5.07 -14.68 -17.14
N HIS A 101 5.67 -13.72 -17.84
CA HIS A 101 6.43 -13.87 -19.07
C HIS A 101 7.83 -13.30 -18.92
N ASP A 102 8.77 -13.76 -19.76
CA ASP A 102 10.18 -13.27 -19.75
C ASP A 102 10.37 -11.95 -20.51
N THR A 103 9.30 -11.47 -21.16
CA THR A 103 9.34 -10.27 -22.02
C THR A 103 8.10 -9.43 -21.80
N TYR A 104 8.23 -8.14 -22.08
CA TYR A 104 7.10 -7.24 -22.20
C TYR A 104 6.50 -7.33 -23.59
N GLU A 105 5.17 -7.31 -23.67
CA GLU A 105 4.42 -7.40 -24.92
C GLU A 105 3.59 -6.13 -25.13
N LEU A 106 3.27 -5.84 -26.38
CA LEU A 106 2.52 -4.64 -26.75
C LEU A 106 1.01 -4.82 -26.47
N ASN A 107 0.46 -6.01 -26.75
CA ASN A 107 -0.97 -6.28 -26.65
C ASN A 107 -1.58 -5.95 -25.27
N PRO A 108 -0.97 -6.30 -24.11
CA PRO A 108 -1.51 -5.90 -22.82
C PRO A 108 -1.63 -4.39 -22.67
N LEU A 109 -0.64 -3.63 -23.17
CA LEU A 109 -0.68 -2.16 -23.11
C LEU A 109 -1.72 -1.56 -24.07
N GLU A 110 -2.02 -2.19 -25.20
CA GLU A 110 -3.09 -1.76 -26.10
C GLU A 110 -4.45 -1.95 -25.44
N SER A 111 -4.65 -3.08 -24.77
CA SER A 111 -5.86 -3.34 -23.98
C SER A 111 -6.02 -2.32 -22.85
N VAL A 112 -4.99 -2.09 -22.05
CA VAL A 112 -4.99 -1.11 -20.95
C VAL A 112 -5.29 0.31 -21.46
N ASP A 113 -4.66 0.77 -22.54
CA ASP A 113 -4.90 2.10 -23.11
C ASP A 113 -6.36 2.31 -23.53
N SER A 114 -6.92 1.31 -24.22
CA SER A 114 -8.34 1.32 -24.60
C SER A 114 -9.25 1.36 -23.37
N SER A 115 -8.98 0.49 -22.42
CA SER A 115 -9.80 0.34 -21.21
C SER A 115 -9.74 1.55 -20.31
N LEU A 116 -8.57 2.14 -20.09
CA LEU A 116 -8.44 3.36 -19.29
C LEU A 116 -9.18 4.53 -19.91
N SER A 117 -9.14 4.65 -21.24
CA SER A 117 -9.87 5.70 -21.97
C SER A 117 -11.38 5.61 -21.77
N GLU A 118 -11.94 4.40 -21.60
CA GLU A 118 -13.37 4.18 -21.36
C GLU A 118 -13.73 4.16 -19.86
N LEU A 119 -12.96 3.44 -19.05
CA LEU A 119 -13.25 3.24 -17.62
C LEU A 119 -13.02 4.50 -16.79
N PHE A 120 -12.07 5.34 -17.17
CA PHE A 120 -11.75 6.57 -16.46
C PHE A 120 -12.46 7.80 -17.03
N ASP A 121 -13.11 7.69 -18.20
CA ASP A 121 -14.03 8.71 -18.67
C ASP A 121 -15.34 8.63 -17.89
N MET A 122 -15.49 9.54 -16.92
CA MET A 122 -16.68 9.60 -16.06
C MET A 122 -17.94 10.13 -16.76
N THR A 123 -17.83 10.59 -18.01
CA THR A 123 -18.98 11.05 -18.82
C THR A 123 -19.71 9.86 -19.44
N ILE A 124 -19.03 8.73 -19.62
CA ILE A 124 -19.60 7.47 -20.11
C ILE A 124 -20.44 6.84 -18.99
N LYS A 125 -21.68 6.43 -19.29
CA LYS A 125 -22.51 5.71 -18.34
C LYS A 125 -22.01 4.28 -18.14
N THR A 126 -21.89 3.82 -16.90
CA THR A 126 -21.39 2.46 -16.57
C THR A 126 -22.22 1.38 -17.27
N ASP A 127 -23.54 1.53 -17.33
CA ASP A 127 -24.43 0.56 -17.97
C ASP A 127 -24.09 0.31 -19.46
N SER A 128 -23.55 1.29 -20.16
CA SER A 128 -23.13 1.13 -21.55
C SER A 128 -21.87 0.30 -21.72
N LEU A 129 -21.16 0.02 -20.65
CA LEU A 129 -19.94 -0.77 -20.61
C LEU A 129 -20.16 -2.25 -20.20
N ASN A 130 -21.37 -2.60 -19.76
CA ASN A 130 -21.72 -3.93 -19.27
C ASN A 130 -21.48 -5.08 -20.28
N SER A 131 -21.49 -4.77 -21.58
CA SER A 131 -21.22 -5.74 -22.64
C SER A 131 -19.74 -5.92 -22.96
N LYS A 132 -18.86 -5.07 -22.41
CA LYS A 132 -17.42 -5.05 -22.69
C LYS A 132 -16.58 -5.49 -21.51
N TYR A 133 -17.07 -5.25 -20.30
CA TYR A 133 -16.29 -5.44 -19.07
C TYR A 133 -17.04 -6.26 -18.04
N LYS A 134 -16.30 -7.01 -17.25
CA LYS A 134 -16.82 -7.75 -16.09
C LYS A 134 -17.41 -6.84 -15.02
N SER A 135 -18.31 -7.41 -14.22
CA SER A 135 -18.94 -6.75 -13.06
C SER A 135 -17.93 -6.16 -12.08
N ASP A 136 -16.82 -6.86 -11.85
CA ASP A 136 -15.82 -6.50 -10.83
C ASP A 136 -15.10 -5.19 -11.19
N ILE A 137 -14.62 -5.07 -12.43
CA ILE A 137 -13.96 -3.83 -12.89
C ILE A 137 -14.97 -2.67 -12.97
N LEU A 138 -16.23 -2.97 -13.33
CA LEU A 138 -17.29 -1.96 -13.34
C LEU A 138 -17.66 -1.49 -11.94
N ALA A 139 -17.63 -2.39 -10.93
CA ALA A 139 -17.78 -2.04 -9.53
C ALA A 139 -16.64 -1.12 -9.06
N LYS A 140 -15.39 -1.42 -9.41
CA LYS A 140 -14.25 -0.55 -9.13
C LYS A 140 -14.38 0.81 -9.84
N ARG A 141 -14.85 0.84 -11.09
CA ARG A 141 -15.17 2.11 -11.78
C ARG A 141 -16.23 2.93 -11.03
N GLU A 142 -17.31 2.31 -10.58
CA GLU A 142 -18.32 2.98 -9.77
C GLU A 142 -17.79 3.53 -8.44
N LEU A 143 -16.85 2.81 -7.82
CA LEU A 143 -16.14 3.29 -6.64
C LEU A 143 -15.28 4.51 -6.98
N LEU A 144 -14.54 4.49 -8.10
CA LEU A 144 -13.74 5.63 -8.56
C LEU A 144 -14.60 6.87 -8.80
N ILE A 145 -15.74 6.73 -9.50
CA ILE A 145 -16.69 7.83 -9.74
C ILE A 145 -17.21 8.38 -8.40
N TYR A 146 -17.55 7.51 -7.46
CA TYR A 146 -17.98 7.91 -6.13
C TYR A 146 -16.91 8.69 -5.39
N LEU A 147 -15.66 8.18 -5.35
CA LEU A 147 -14.53 8.83 -4.70
C LEU A 147 -14.26 10.21 -5.29
N TYR A 148 -14.17 10.29 -6.61
CA TYR A 148 -13.88 11.55 -7.32
C TYR A 148 -14.95 12.62 -7.03
N ARG A 149 -16.23 12.24 -6.99
CA ARG A 149 -17.33 13.14 -6.64
C ARG A 149 -17.32 13.55 -5.16
N LYS A 150 -17.12 12.59 -4.26
CA LYS A 150 -17.16 12.85 -2.82
C LYS A 150 -15.96 13.65 -2.33
N LEU A 151 -14.79 13.41 -2.91
CA LEU A 151 -13.57 14.13 -2.57
C LEU A 151 -13.47 15.50 -3.25
N SER A 152 -14.31 15.81 -4.23
CA SER A 152 -14.18 17.05 -5.02
C SER A 152 -13.99 18.33 -4.22
N PRO A 153 -14.63 18.57 -3.05
CA PRO A 153 -14.38 19.75 -2.24
C PRO A 153 -13.05 19.73 -1.48
N ALA A 154 -12.46 18.57 -1.28
CA ALA A 154 -11.24 18.34 -0.49
C ALA A 154 -10.03 17.93 -1.35
N LEU A 155 -10.25 17.55 -2.60
CA LEU A 155 -9.26 16.95 -3.48
C LEU A 155 -8.19 17.97 -3.90
N ILE A 156 -6.96 17.73 -3.48
CA ILE A 156 -5.80 18.57 -3.86
C ILE A 156 -5.08 17.97 -5.07
N LYS A 157 -4.94 16.63 -5.08
CA LYS A 157 -4.15 15.95 -6.09
C LYS A 157 -4.68 14.54 -6.35
N THR A 158 -4.60 14.12 -7.60
CA THR A 158 -4.79 12.71 -8.01
C THR A 158 -3.48 12.19 -8.60
N ASN A 159 -3.00 11.06 -8.13
CA ASN A 159 -1.86 10.35 -8.73
C ASN A 159 -2.37 9.05 -9.35
N ILE A 160 -1.98 8.77 -10.58
CA ILE A 160 -2.30 7.51 -11.26
C ILE A 160 -1.00 6.77 -11.54
N TYR A 161 -0.84 5.62 -10.89
CA TYR A 161 0.33 4.76 -11.03
C TYR A 161 -0.02 3.56 -11.90
N ILE A 162 0.46 3.57 -13.14
CA ILE A 162 0.29 2.46 -14.07
C ILE A 162 1.55 1.59 -13.99
N ARG A 163 1.38 0.31 -13.72
CA ARG A 163 2.50 -0.63 -13.57
C ARG A 163 2.29 -1.83 -14.47
N TYR A 164 3.23 -2.03 -15.41
CA TYR A 164 3.32 -3.28 -16.16
C TYR A 164 4.41 -4.14 -15.52
N ILE A 165 4.00 -5.22 -14.91
CA ILE A 165 4.85 -6.09 -14.13
C ILE A 165 5.09 -7.36 -14.94
N SER A 166 6.35 -7.74 -15.10
CA SER A 166 6.76 -8.95 -15.83
C SER A 166 7.84 -9.68 -15.05
N ARG A 167 7.88 -11.00 -15.17
CA ARG A 167 8.97 -11.82 -14.65
C ARG A 167 10.30 -11.50 -15.33
N GLY A 168 10.27 -10.98 -16.55
CA GLY A 168 11.44 -10.64 -17.35
C GLY A 168 12.22 -9.43 -16.83
N THR A 169 13.23 -9.02 -17.58
CA THR A 169 14.06 -7.85 -17.25
C THR A 169 13.46 -6.57 -17.82
N SER A 170 13.43 -5.49 -17.03
CA SER A 170 13.05 -4.14 -17.44
C SER A 170 14.16 -3.41 -18.22
N GLU A 171 15.37 -3.96 -18.26
CA GLU A 171 16.55 -3.30 -18.88
C GLU A 171 16.51 -3.28 -20.41
N SER A 172 15.78 -4.22 -21.05
CA SER A 172 15.73 -4.39 -22.50
C SER A 172 14.31 -4.36 -23.09
N ILE A 173 13.56 -3.30 -22.77
CA ILE A 173 12.21 -3.11 -23.29
C ILE A 173 12.29 -2.46 -24.67
N ALA A 174 11.54 -3.00 -25.64
CA ALA A 174 11.48 -2.47 -27.01
C ALA A 174 10.90 -1.04 -27.03
N ASP A 175 11.40 -0.20 -27.92
CA ASP A 175 11.02 1.23 -27.97
C ASP A 175 9.53 1.46 -28.25
N ASN A 176 8.90 0.59 -29.08
CA ASN A 176 7.46 0.65 -29.34
C ASN A 176 6.63 0.43 -28.06
N ILE A 177 7.08 -0.44 -27.15
CA ILE A 177 6.43 -0.71 -25.85
C ILE A 177 6.60 0.51 -24.93
N LYS A 178 7.80 1.09 -24.85
CA LYS A 178 8.05 2.32 -24.10
C LYS A 178 7.19 3.48 -24.61
N CYS A 179 7.15 3.67 -25.94
CA CYS A 179 6.30 4.69 -26.57
C CYS A 179 4.81 4.49 -26.24
N LYS A 180 4.34 3.24 -26.19
CA LYS A 180 2.96 2.95 -25.82
C LYS A 180 2.70 3.30 -24.36
N GLY A 181 3.62 2.99 -23.46
CA GLY A 181 3.55 3.38 -22.03
C GLY A 181 3.45 4.90 -21.86
N THR A 182 4.28 5.67 -22.57
CA THR A 182 4.21 7.15 -22.57
C THR A 182 2.87 7.68 -23.08
N LYS A 183 2.26 7.01 -24.07
CA LYS A 183 0.92 7.38 -24.58
C LYS A 183 -0.16 7.15 -23.51
N ILE A 184 -0.12 6.03 -22.82
CA ILE A 184 -1.05 5.71 -21.73
C ILE A 184 -0.96 6.78 -20.63
N GLU A 185 0.24 7.15 -20.24
CA GLU A 185 0.49 8.22 -19.26
C GLU A 185 -0.13 9.55 -19.73
N ALA A 186 0.10 9.92 -20.99
CA ALA A 186 -0.48 11.13 -21.59
C ALA A 186 -2.02 11.07 -21.66
N THR A 187 -2.61 9.90 -21.91
CA THR A 187 -4.07 9.69 -21.91
C THR A 187 -4.63 9.93 -20.51
N CYS A 188 -4.05 9.32 -19.47
CA CYS A 188 -4.47 9.52 -18.09
C CYS A 188 -4.39 10.99 -17.65
N ASN A 189 -3.32 11.69 -18.00
CA ASN A 189 -3.15 13.12 -17.68
C ASN A 189 -4.18 14.03 -18.37
N LYS A 190 -4.81 13.60 -19.47
CA LYS A 190 -5.86 14.35 -20.15
C LYS A 190 -7.25 14.14 -19.55
N LEU A 191 -7.49 12.99 -18.91
CA LEU A 191 -8.80 12.63 -18.37
C LEU A 191 -9.15 13.41 -17.10
N PHE A 192 -8.15 13.89 -16.36
CA PHE A 192 -8.35 14.58 -15.09
C PHE A 192 -7.49 15.85 -15.04
N SER A 193 -8.07 16.95 -14.58
CA SER A 193 -7.40 18.27 -14.58
C SER A 193 -6.37 18.48 -13.48
N ILE A 194 -6.43 17.73 -12.38
CA ILE A 194 -5.50 17.82 -11.21
C ILE A 194 -4.82 16.48 -11.01
N THR A 195 -4.15 15.99 -12.07
CA THR A 195 -3.62 14.63 -12.08
C THR A 195 -2.17 14.61 -12.50
N THR A 196 -1.41 13.74 -11.85
CA THR A 196 -0.09 13.31 -12.31
C THR A 196 -0.17 11.81 -12.54
N SER A 197 0.15 11.34 -13.74
CA SER A 197 0.25 9.91 -14.03
C SER A 197 1.70 9.50 -14.21
N GLU A 198 2.01 8.27 -13.85
CA GLU A 198 3.33 7.67 -13.99
C GLU A 198 3.19 6.24 -14.49
N MET A 199 3.81 5.93 -15.62
CA MET A 199 3.92 4.57 -16.16
C MET A 199 5.30 4.00 -15.86
N LYS A 200 5.33 2.83 -15.18
CA LYS A 200 6.58 2.09 -14.93
C LYS A 200 6.47 0.64 -15.35
N PHE A 201 7.59 0.14 -15.87
CA PHE A 201 7.81 -1.27 -16.14
C PHE A 201 8.59 -1.86 -14.96
N ILE A 202 8.05 -2.92 -14.36
CA ILE A 202 8.62 -3.60 -13.19
C ILE A 202 9.06 -4.99 -13.62
N GLY A 203 10.35 -5.27 -13.55
CA GLY A 203 10.93 -6.56 -13.89
C GLY A 203 11.37 -7.35 -12.67
N SER A 204 12.00 -8.50 -12.91
CA SER A 204 12.51 -9.38 -11.87
C SER A 204 13.47 -8.68 -10.90
N LYS A 205 14.33 -7.80 -11.39
CA LYS A 205 15.27 -7.04 -10.57
C LYS A 205 14.57 -6.12 -9.57
N GLU A 206 13.62 -5.32 -10.05
CA GLU A 206 12.84 -4.41 -9.23
C GLU A 206 12.00 -5.18 -8.21
N LEU A 207 11.36 -6.29 -8.61
CA LEU A 207 10.60 -7.16 -7.70
C LEU A 207 11.48 -7.75 -6.59
N LEU A 208 12.70 -8.22 -6.93
CA LEU A 208 13.63 -8.73 -5.92
C LEU A 208 14.12 -7.64 -4.98
N ILE A 209 14.33 -6.41 -5.46
CA ILE A 209 14.67 -5.28 -4.60
C ILE A 209 13.51 -5.03 -3.63
N LEU A 210 12.29 -4.96 -4.13
CA LEU A 210 11.10 -4.80 -3.29
C LEU A 210 10.98 -5.94 -2.27
N TYR A 211 11.11 -7.19 -2.68
CA TYR A 211 11.02 -8.36 -1.81
C TYR A 211 12.06 -8.36 -0.68
N ARG A 212 13.27 -7.88 -0.94
CA ARG A 212 14.35 -7.79 0.06
C ARG A 212 14.19 -6.63 1.03
N ILE A 213 13.43 -5.60 0.68
CA ILE A 213 13.05 -4.55 1.62
C ILE A 213 12.06 -5.17 2.59
N LYS A 214 12.42 -5.37 3.84
CA LYS A 214 11.49 -5.87 4.87
C LYS A 214 10.33 -4.87 5.03
N ARG A 215 9.09 -5.37 5.14
CA ARG A 215 7.87 -4.54 5.32
C ARG A 215 8.01 -3.59 6.50
N ASN A 216 8.55 -4.06 7.58
CA ASN A 216 8.95 -3.27 8.73
C ASN A 216 10.46 -3.45 8.86
N GLY A 217 11.24 -2.58 8.23
CA GLY A 217 12.67 -2.53 8.49
C GLY A 217 12.89 -2.42 9.99
N THR A 218 14.05 -2.82 10.44
CA THR A 218 14.50 -2.56 11.80
C THR A 218 14.27 -1.08 12.11
N VAL A 219 13.40 -0.79 13.07
CA VAL A 219 13.11 0.58 13.51
C VAL A 219 13.82 0.85 14.82
N GLN A 220 14.26 2.07 14.98
CA GLN A 220 15.00 2.50 16.16
C GLN A 220 14.14 3.47 16.95
N LEU A 221 13.98 3.20 18.24
CA LEU A 221 13.33 4.08 19.20
C LEU A 221 14.36 4.57 20.19
N LYS A 222 14.58 5.89 20.23
CA LYS A 222 15.48 6.51 21.21
C LYS A 222 14.88 6.46 22.59
N ILE A 223 15.68 6.02 23.57
CA ILE A 223 15.23 5.86 24.95
C ILE A 223 16.07 6.68 25.91
N LYS A 224 15.55 6.92 27.10
CA LYS A 224 16.27 7.57 28.19
C LYS A 224 16.88 6.55 29.15
N LYS A 225 16.14 5.49 29.45
CA LYS A 225 16.56 4.36 30.27
C LYS A 225 15.74 3.14 29.88
N GLY A 226 16.32 1.97 30.08
CA GLY A 226 15.61 0.72 29.88
C GLY A 226 16.25 -0.40 30.69
N PHE A 227 15.49 -1.46 30.91
CA PHE A 227 16.00 -2.72 31.40
C PHE A 227 15.35 -3.87 30.64
N GLN A 228 16.06 -4.97 30.60
CA GLN A 228 15.62 -6.20 29.96
C GLN A 228 15.37 -7.28 31.01
N SER A 229 14.28 -8.01 30.85
CA SER A 229 13.97 -9.20 31.66
C SER A 229 13.58 -10.34 30.69
N GLY A 230 14.53 -11.25 30.49
CA GLY A 230 14.34 -12.30 29.47
C GLY A 230 14.22 -11.75 28.06
N LYS A 231 13.04 -11.88 27.45
CA LYS A 231 12.71 -11.32 26.13
C LYS A 231 11.96 -9.99 26.21
N ASP A 232 11.59 -9.56 27.42
CA ASP A 232 10.79 -8.35 27.63
C ASP A 232 11.69 -7.16 27.94
N PHE A 233 11.28 -6.00 27.46
CA PHE A 233 11.95 -4.72 27.68
C PHE A 233 10.98 -3.75 28.32
N VAL A 234 11.44 -3.00 29.31
CA VAL A 234 10.73 -1.83 29.84
C VAL A 234 11.62 -0.62 29.64
N VAL A 235 11.13 0.36 28.91
CA VAL A 235 11.91 1.52 28.49
C VAL A 235 11.19 2.82 28.82
N LEU A 236 11.96 3.82 29.21
CA LEU A 236 11.49 5.19 29.39
C LEU A 236 11.84 6.00 28.14
N VAL A 237 10.84 6.58 27.50
CA VAL A 237 10.96 7.31 26.24
C VAL A 237 10.47 8.74 26.42
N GLN A 238 11.12 9.72 25.81
CA GLN A 238 10.55 11.06 25.71
C GLN A 238 9.38 11.05 24.71
N LEU A 239 8.33 11.79 25.00
CA LEU A 239 7.14 11.85 24.14
C LEU A 239 7.48 12.34 22.72
N ALA A 240 8.41 13.27 22.60
CA ALA A 240 8.91 13.74 21.31
C ALA A 240 9.63 12.64 20.50
N ASP A 241 10.46 11.81 21.16
CA ASP A 241 11.14 10.69 20.51
C ASP A 241 10.13 9.61 20.09
N TYR A 242 9.11 9.36 20.93
CA TYR A 242 8.01 8.45 20.58
C TYR A 242 7.17 8.99 19.40
N TYR A 243 6.83 10.27 19.39
CA TYR A 243 6.12 10.89 18.27
C TYR A 243 6.87 10.72 16.96
N ASN A 244 8.17 11.01 16.94
CA ASN A 244 9.01 10.81 15.74
C ASN A 244 9.10 9.34 15.33
N PHE A 245 9.04 8.42 16.27
CA PHE A 245 9.07 7.00 16.02
C PHE A 245 7.80 6.51 15.30
N ILE A 246 6.63 6.98 15.73
CA ILE A 246 5.34 6.56 15.17
C ILE A 246 4.89 7.36 13.94
N THR A 247 5.63 8.40 13.56
CA THR A 247 5.35 9.23 12.38
C THR A 247 6.43 9.09 11.31
N ASP A 248 6.08 9.39 10.07
CA ASP A 248 7.02 9.48 8.96
C ASP A 248 7.64 10.88 8.83
N ASN A 249 8.43 11.10 7.77
CA ASN A 249 9.10 12.38 7.50
C ASN A 249 8.11 13.53 7.17
N GLU A 250 6.85 13.21 6.85
CA GLU A 250 5.78 14.17 6.59
C GLU A 250 4.88 14.35 7.83
N HIS A 251 5.31 13.84 8.99
CA HIS A 251 4.57 13.82 10.25
C HIS A 251 3.22 13.08 10.19
N GLN A 252 3.07 12.14 9.24
CA GLN A 252 1.90 11.29 9.16
C GLN A 252 2.10 10.05 10.04
N LEU A 253 1.03 9.62 10.71
CA LEU A 253 1.06 8.45 11.58
C LEU A 253 1.34 7.18 10.76
N LYS A 254 2.32 6.38 11.18
CA LYS A 254 2.60 5.04 10.65
C LYS A 254 1.51 4.09 11.14
N ARG A 255 0.37 4.06 10.47
CA ARG A 255 -0.82 3.32 10.91
C ARG A 255 -0.59 1.83 11.04
N TYR A 256 0.28 1.26 10.23
CA TYR A 256 0.65 -0.15 10.29
C TYR A 256 1.26 -0.59 11.64
N PHE A 257 1.73 0.36 12.47
CA PHE A 257 2.14 0.05 13.84
C PHE A 257 0.96 -0.25 14.78
N PHE A 258 -0.27 0.08 14.38
CA PHE A 258 -1.46 0.05 15.23
C PHE A 258 -2.52 -0.96 14.79
N GLU A 259 -2.24 -1.83 13.82
CA GLU A 259 -3.21 -2.79 13.27
C GLU A 259 -3.73 -3.78 14.32
N GLU A 260 -2.87 -4.23 15.22
CA GLU A 260 -3.21 -5.10 16.34
C GLU A 260 -3.71 -4.33 17.58
N ASN A 261 -4.00 -3.03 17.45
CA ASN A 261 -4.49 -2.25 18.57
C ASN A 261 -5.95 -2.62 18.91
N VAL A 262 -6.18 -3.02 20.14
CA VAL A 262 -7.47 -3.54 20.63
C VAL A 262 -8.57 -2.46 20.65
N ARG A 263 -8.21 -1.18 20.51
CA ARG A 263 -9.14 -0.06 20.57
C ARG A 263 -8.86 0.94 19.45
N ASP A 264 -9.88 1.26 18.69
CA ASP A 264 -9.83 2.37 17.75
C ASP A 264 -9.70 3.72 18.45
N TYR A 265 -9.14 4.69 17.75
CA TYR A 265 -9.08 6.06 18.23
C TYR A 265 -10.50 6.65 18.37
N LEU A 266 -10.88 6.97 19.60
CA LEU A 266 -12.24 7.40 19.97
C LEU A 266 -12.51 8.90 19.73
N GLY A 267 -11.59 9.61 19.03
CA GLY A 267 -11.72 11.05 18.78
C GLY A 267 -11.66 11.91 20.06
N ASN A 268 -12.30 13.08 20.04
CA ASN A 268 -12.35 13.99 21.18
C ASN A 268 -13.32 13.48 22.26
N ASN A 269 -12.85 12.57 23.09
CA ASN A 269 -13.56 12.15 24.29
C ASN A 269 -12.97 12.82 25.54
N ARG A 270 -13.59 12.61 26.70
CA ARG A 270 -13.15 13.21 27.97
C ARG A 270 -11.69 12.83 28.30
N THR A 271 -11.31 11.58 28.12
CA THR A 271 -9.93 11.10 28.40
C THR A 271 -8.91 11.80 27.50
N ASN A 272 -9.17 11.90 26.21
CA ASN A 272 -8.29 12.57 25.27
C ASN A 272 -8.21 14.09 25.55
N THR A 273 -9.31 14.70 25.96
CA THR A 273 -9.32 16.10 26.38
C THR A 273 -8.48 16.30 27.65
N ASP A 274 -8.58 15.40 28.64
CA ASP A 274 -7.80 15.46 29.86
C ASP A 274 -6.29 15.25 29.59
N ILE A 275 -5.93 14.37 28.65
CA ILE A 275 -4.54 14.19 28.17
C ILE A 275 -4.04 15.50 27.52
N MET A 276 -4.79 16.09 26.63
CA MET A 276 -4.43 17.35 25.97
C MET A 276 -4.23 18.49 26.99
N ASN A 277 -5.17 18.65 27.91
CA ASN A 277 -5.07 19.64 28.98
C ASN A 277 -3.81 19.44 29.86
N THR A 278 -3.45 18.18 30.11
CA THR A 278 -2.25 17.85 30.90
C THR A 278 -0.96 18.20 30.15
N LEU A 279 -0.93 17.96 28.83
CA LEU A 279 0.23 18.29 27.99
C LEU A 279 0.38 19.81 27.79
N GLU A 280 -0.72 20.57 27.76
CA GLU A 280 -0.73 22.04 27.62
C GLU A 280 -0.52 22.76 28.96
N ALA A 281 -0.72 22.11 30.10
CA ALA A 281 -0.57 22.71 31.41
C ALA A 281 0.89 23.12 31.66
N GLN A 282 1.08 24.38 32.10
CA GLN A 282 2.41 24.90 32.46
C GLN A 282 2.92 24.37 33.80
N ASP A 283 2.04 23.76 34.61
CA ASP A 283 2.41 23.13 35.85
C ASP A 283 3.13 21.80 35.58
N LYS A 284 4.20 21.54 36.33
CA LYS A 284 5.04 20.33 36.24
C LYS A 284 4.33 19.07 36.71
N ILE A 285 3.16 18.78 36.15
CA ILE A 285 2.52 17.48 36.32
C ILE A 285 3.32 16.51 35.49
N ASP A 286 3.90 15.52 36.14
CA ASP A 286 4.68 14.50 35.47
C ASP A 286 3.73 13.57 34.71
N PHE A 287 3.61 13.76 33.40
CA PHE A 287 2.75 12.97 32.49
C PHE A 287 2.99 11.46 32.66
N TRP A 288 4.21 11.08 33.04
CA TRP A 288 4.58 9.72 33.36
C TRP A 288 3.67 9.09 34.43
N ASN A 289 3.30 9.82 35.45
CA ASN A 289 2.46 9.31 36.58
C ASN A 289 0.97 9.20 36.18
N LEU A 290 0.57 9.82 35.08
CA LEU A 290 -0.83 9.87 34.64
C LEU A 290 -1.11 8.96 33.45
N ASN A 291 -0.08 8.35 32.87
CA ASN A 291 -0.20 7.50 31.69
C ASN A 291 0.00 6.03 32.07
N ASN A 292 -0.84 5.15 31.50
CA ASN A 292 -0.73 3.71 31.68
C ASN A 292 0.43 3.07 30.87
N GLY A 293 1.19 3.90 30.13
CA GLY A 293 2.25 3.44 29.25
C GLY A 293 1.75 2.87 27.92
N ILE A 294 2.69 2.48 27.08
CA ILE A 294 2.48 1.96 25.73
C ILE A 294 3.03 0.55 25.68
N THR A 295 2.29 -0.37 25.06
CA THR A 295 2.72 -1.74 24.86
C THR A 295 2.98 -1.98 23.40
N LEU A 296 4.23 -2.40 23.08
CA LEU A 296 4.64 -2.81 21.74
C LEU A 296 4.92 -4.32 21.74
N LEU A 297 4.45 -5.00 20.72
CA LEU A 297 4.88 -6.36 20.37
C LEU A 297 5.89 -6.27 19.24
N THR A 298 6.88 -7.16 19.24
CA THR A 298 7.92 -7.19 18.23
C THR A 298 8.40 -8.62 18.02
N SER A 299 8.79 -8.98 16.81
CA SER A 299 9.38 -10.29 16.52
C SER A 299 10.82 -10.42 17.05
N SER A 300 11.54 -9.30 17.11
CA SER A 300 12.92 -9.21 17.56
C SER A 300 13.19 -7.82 18.11
N ALA A 301 13.89 -7.72 19.23
CA ALA A 301 14.36 -6.45 19.77
C ALA A 301 15.75 -6.59 20.38
N THR A 302 16.55 -5.54 20.25
CA THR A 302 17.87 -5.41 20.87
C THR A 302 17.98 -4.05 21.53
N LEU A 303 18.39 -4.05 22.79
CA LEU A 303 18.59 -2.85 23.59
C LEU A 303 20.06 -2.42 23.48
N TYR A 304 20.29 -1.20 23.03
CA TYR A 304 21.56 -0.49 23.09
C TYR A 304 21.49 0.57 24.19
N ASP A 305 22.59 1.28 24.44
CA ASP A 305 22.68 2.23 25.57
C ASP A 305 21.54 3.27 25.61
N ASP A 306 21.21 3.87 24.47
CA ASP A 306 20.21 4.94 24.33
C ASP A 306 19.13 4.65 23.27
N THR A 307 19.10 3.43 22.76
CA THR A 307 18.22 3.06 21.64
C THR A 307 17.76 1.62 21.78
N ILE A 308 16.48 1.37 21.51
CA ILE A 308 15.96 0.04 21.25
C ILE A 308 15.72 -0.11 19.74
N GLU A 309 16.32 -1.14 19.20
CA GLU A 309 16.13 -1.54 17.82
C GLU A 309 15.17 -2.73 17.78
N ALA A 310 14.11 -2.64 16.99
CA ALA A 310 13.07 -3.65 16.96
C ALA A 310 12.54 -3.91 15.55
N GLU A 311 12.08 -5.14 15.30
CA GLU A 311 11.53 -5.59 14.03
C GLU A 311 10.06 -5.98 14.17
N ASN A 312 9.26 -5.74 13.11
CA ASN A 312 7.84 -6.10 13.03
C ASN A 312 7.04 -5.63 14.24
N ILE A 313 7.03 -4.31 14.44
CA ILE A 313 6.39 -3.69 15.60
C ILE A 313 4.87 -3.64 15.43
N GLN A 314 4.16 -3.99 16.51
CA GLN A 314 2.75 -3.73 16.68
C GLN A 314 2.48 -3.04 18.01
N ILE A 315 1.81 -1.91 17.99
CA ILE A 315 1.39 -1.17 19.18
C ILE A 315 -0.01 -1.63 19.56
N VAL A 316 -0.10 -2.45 20.59
CA VAL A 316 -1.37 -3.07 21.02
C VAL A 316 -2.11 -2.25 22.08
N ASN A 317 -1.43 -1.27 22.68
CA ASN A 317 -2.02 -0.35 23.66
C ASN A 317 -1.29 1.00 23.60
N GLY A 318 -2.01 2.10 23.79
CA GLY A 318 -1.45 3.46 23.81
C GLY A 318 -1.85 4.35 22.61
N LEU A 319 -2.85 3.98 21.83
CA LEU A 319 -3.33 4.81 20.69
C LEU A 319 -3.92 6.15 21.14
N GLN A 320 -4.38 6.26 22.39
CA GLN A 320 -4.93 7.49 22.95
C GLN A 320 -3.84 8.42 23.52
N THR A 321 -2.64 7.92 23.74
CA THR A 321 -1.47 8.68 24.21
C THR A 321 -0.82 9.44 23.09
#